data_5eac7eb18af83332f2b7aa1c439bf3ea
#
_entry.id   5eac7eb18af83332f2b7aa1c439bf3ea
#
_cell.length_a   1.000
_cell.length_b   1.000
_cell.length_c   1.000
_cell.angle_alpha   90.00
_cell.angle_beta   90.00
_cell.angle_gamma   90.00
#
_symmetry.space_group_name_H-M   'P 1'
#
loop_
_entity.id
_entity.type
_entity.pdbx_description
1 polymer ?
#
loop_
_entity_poly.entity_id
_entity_poly.type
_entity_poly.pdbx_seq_one_letter_code
_entity_poly.pdbx_strand_id
1 'polypeptide(L)'
;DFIPAEGRKPGGWNFEITSEEDLNARVIRSSSCTVSIPELDLEVNPGGNATGYVTNMEGLLNRFIKIVEMVMKDLDESEKENLKTLNHMLHRLQNAGLERDGLHVELLDPHGLSQILHPDAIDRDLTDEELARLPVGPDPAVFSK
;
A
#
# COMPACT_ATOMS: atom_id res chain seq x y z
N ASP A 1 -8.67 -0.66 21.06
CA ASP A 1 -10.10 -0.62 21.05
C ASP A 1 -10.70 -0.54 19.68
N PHE A 2 -11.85 -1.09 19.56
CA PHE A 2 -12.56 -1.09 18.32
C PHE A 2 -13.16 0.28 18.03
N ILE A 3 -12.93 0.79 16.83
CA ILE A 3 -13.54 2.03 16.36
C ILE A 3 -14.52 1.66 15.26
N PRO A 4 -15.80 1.99 15.45
CA PRO A 4 -16.80 1.63 14.43
C PRO A 4 -16.48 2.28 13.08
N ALA A 5 -16.75 1.56 12.00
CA ALA A 5 -16.61 2.11 10.66
C ALA A 5 -17.67 3.18 10.37
N GLU A 6 -18.78 3.15 11.10
CA GLU A 6 -19.84 4.14 10.95
C GLU A 6 -19.32 5.55 11.22
N GLY A 7 -19.67 6.49 10.36
CA GLY A 7 -19.28 7.87 10.52
C GLY A 7 -17.87 8.18 10.06
N ARG A 8 -17.09 7.16 9.69
CA ARG A 8 -15.77 7.38 9.13
C ARG A 8 -15.88 7.73 7.65
N LYS A 9 -15.07 8.70 7.24
CA LYS A 9 -15.00 9.08 5.83
C LYS A 9 -13.99 8.23 5.11
N PRO A 10 -14.25 7.88 3.85
CA PRO A 10 -13.21 7.31 3.02
C PRO A 10 -11.99 8.22 3.01
N GLY A 11 -10.81 7.68 3.17
CA GLY A 11 -9.63 8.50 3.29
C GLY A 11 -8.40 7.88 2.66
N GLY A 12 -7.49 8.75 2.26
CA GLY A 12 -6.21 8.38 1.73
C GLY A 12 -5.09 8.97 2.55
N TRP A 13 -3.94 8.32 2.51
CA TRP A 13 -2.71 8.81 3.12
C TRP A 13 -1.61 8.77 2.08
N ASN A 14 -0.86 9.86 1.96
CA ASN A 14 0.27 9.96 1.04
C ASN A 14 1.54 10.18 1.84
N PHE A 15 2.60 9.48 1.46
CA PHE A 15 3.88 9.62 2.12
C PHE A 15 5.00 9.37 1.12
N GLU A 16 5.99 10.27 1.12
CA GLU A 16 7.17 10.11 0.26
C GLU A 16 8.34 9.59 1.08
N ILE A 17 8.90 8.46 0.66
CA ILE A 17 10.10 7.89 1.28
C ILE A 17 11.30 8.55 0.64
N THR A 18 12.03 9.36 1.41
CA THR A 18 13.20 10.10 0.90
C THR A 18 14.50 9.72 1.64
N SER A 19 14.40 9.01 2.76
CA SER A 19 15.54 8.59 3.55
C SER A 19 15.30 7.24 4.19
N GLU A 20 16.37 6.63 4.71
CA GLU A 20 16.25 5.35 5.41
C GLU A 20 15.41 5.47 6.68
N GLU A 21 15.42 6.62 7.33
CA GLU A 21 14.60 6.85 8.52
C GLU A 21 13.11 6.73 8.22
N ASP A 22 12.71 7.11 7.03
CA ASP A 22 11.31 7.03 6.62
C ASP A 22 10.79 5.59 6.59
N LEU A 23 11.69 4.62 6.47
CA LEU A 23 11.32 3.20 6.49
C LEU A 23 10.79 2.74 7.86
N ASN A 24 11.04 3.53 8.89
CA ASN A 24 10.55 3.25 10.23
C ASN A 24 9.14 3.79 10.49
N ALA A 25 8.59 4.56 9.57
CA ALA A 25 7.25 5.11 9.72
C ALA A 25 6.23 3.99 9.93
N ARG A 26 5.42 4.13 10.96
CA ARG A 26 4.43 3.11 11.29
C ARG A 26 3.24 3.19 10.35
N VAL A 27 2.77 2.05 9.90
CA VAL A 27 1.65 1.93 8.97
C VAL A 27 0.57 1.05 9.60
N ILE A 28 -0.64 1.57 9.63
CA ILE A 28 -1.82 0.82 10.00
C ILE A 28 -2.63 0.61 8.72
N ARG A 29 -2.72 -0.62 8.27
CA ARG A 29 -3.48 -0.97 7.07
C ARG A 29 -4.70 -1.77 7.46
N SER A 30 -5.88 -1.24 7.15
CA SER A 30 -7.12 -1.98 7.39
C SER A 30 -7.33 -3.03 6.31
N SER A 31 -8.27 -3.92 6.54
CA SER A 31 -8.60 -4.99 5.60
C SER A 31 -9.21 -4.48 4.30
N SER A 32 -9.63 -3.22 4.24
CA SER A 32 -10.25 -2.62 3.06
C SER A 32 -9.29 -1.72 2.28
N CYS A 33 -8.03 -1.61 2.72
CA CYS A 33 -7.11 -0.64 2.17
C CYS A 33 -6.36 -1.16 0.93
N THR A 34 -6.42 -0.38 -0.15
CA THR A 34 -5.55 -0.57 -1.31
C THR A 34 -4.30 0.26 -1.11
N VAL A 35 -3.14 -0.29 -1.42
CA VAL A 35 -1.87 0.43 -1.35
C VAL A 35 -1.36 0.66 -2.76
N SER A 36 -0.99 1.90 -3.05
CA SER A 36 -0.52 2.30 -4.37
C SER A 36 0.89 2.89 -4.28
N ILE A 37 1.73 2.57 -5.25
CA ILE A 37 3.03 3.20 -5.44
C ILE A 37 3.03 3.75 -6.85
N PRO A 38 2.65 5.04 -7.01
CA PRO A 38 2.41 5.61 -8.35
C PRO A 38 3.61 5.56 -9.29
N GLU A 39 4.83 5.77 -8.78
CA GLU A 39 6.02 5.75 -9.62
C GLU A 39 6.25 4.40 -10.30
N LEU A 40 5.74 3.34 -9.70
CA LEU A 40 5.91 1.98 -10.22
C LEU A 40 4.65 1.47 -10.91
N ASP A 41 3.61 2.29 -10.97
CA ASP A 41 2.30 1.87 -11.48
C ASP A 41 1.86 0.56 -10.79
N LEU A 42 2.15 0.47 -9.49
CA LEU A 42 1.89 -0.71 -8.68
C LEU A 42 0.77 -0.42 -7.71
N GLU A 43 -0.24 -1.28 -7.71
CA GLU A 43 -1.36 -1.14 -6.79
C GLU A 43 -1.73 -2.52 -6.25
N VAL A 44 -1.81 -2.64 -4.94
CA VAL A 44 -2.14 -3.90 -4.29
C VAL A 44 -3.44 -3.75 -3.54
N ASN A 45 -4.46 -4.43 -4.03
CA ASN A 45 -5.79 -4.43 -3.44
C ASN A 45 -5.85 -5.37 -2.24
N PRO A 46 -6.79 -5.16 -1.31
CA PRO A 46 -7.01 -6.14 -0.25
C PRO A 46 -7.57 -7.43 -0.84
N GLY A 47 -7.10 -8.57 -0.37
CA GLY A 47 -7.63 -9.86 -0.79
C GLY A 47 -8.99 -10.14 -0.14
N GLY A 48 -9.71 -11.13 -0.65
CA GLY A 48 -11.03 -11.49 -0.13
C GLY A 48 -11.03 -11.89 1.33
N ASN A 49 -9.92 -12.44 1.82
CA ASN A 49 -9.75 -12.83 3.21
C ASN A 49 -8.73 -11.96 3.92
N ALA A 50 -8.52 -10.74 3.42
CA ALA A 50 -7.54 -9.84 3.99
C ALA A 50 -7.89 -9.49 5.43
N THR A 51 -6.88 -9.42 6.28
CA THR A 51 -6.99 -8.89 7.62
C THR A 51 -6.13 -7.63 7.72
N GLY A 52 -6.55 -6.72 8.58
CA GLY A 52 -5.74 -5.56 8.86
C GLY A 52 -4.48 -5.93 9.63
N TYR A 53 -3.47 -5.09 9.54
CA TYR A 53 -2.22 -5.31 10.27
C TYR A 53 -1.53 -3.97 10.53
N VAL A 54 -0.63 -4.00 11.50
CA VAL A 54 0.24 -2.88 11.83
C VAL A 54 1.67 -3.30 11.47
N THR A 55 2.36 -2.42 10.75
CA THR A 55 3.74 -2.67 10.36
C THR A 55 4.46 -1.32 10.30
N ASN A 56 5.68 -1.31 9.80
CA ASN A 56 6.32 -0.06 9.42
C ASN A 56 6.44 -0.02 7.89
N MET A 57 6.96 1.09 7.37
CA MET A 57 7.06 1.27 5.93
C MET A 57 7.94 0.19 5.29
N GLU A 58 9.05 -0.17 5.95
CA GLU A 58 9.91 -1.25 5.47
C GLU A 58 9.16 -2.57 5.35
N GLY A 59 8.39 -2.93 6.38
CA GLY A 59 7.60 -4.15 6.37
C GLY A 59 6.55 -4.15 5.26
N LEU A 60 5.94 -3.01 5.01
CA LEU A 60 4.97 -2.87 3.92
C LEU A 60 5.65 -3.11 2.57
N LEU A 61 6.80 -2.48 2.35
CA LEU A 61 7.55 -2.65 1.10
C LEU A 61 8.04 -4.09 0.93
N ASN A 62 8.43 -4.74 2.01
CA ASN A 62 8.86 -6.14 1.96
C ASN A 62 7.73 -7.06 1.51
N ARG A 63 6.49 -6.76 1.89
CA ARG A 63 5.33 -7.51 1.40
C ARG A 63 5.16 -7.35 -0.11
N PHE A 64 5.39 -6.14 -0.62
CA PHE A 64 5.31 -5.87 -2.05
C PHE A 64 6.44 -6.54 -2.82
N ILE A 65 7.65 -6.54 -2.25
CA ILE A 65 8.79 -7.24 -2.83
C ILE A 65 8.45 -8.72 -3.04
N LYS A 66 7.85 -9.34 -2.04
CA LYS A 66 7.45 -10.75 -2.14
C LYS A 66 6.41 -10.97 -3.23
N ILE A 67 5.46 -10.06 -3.37
CA ILE A 67 4.44 -10.15 -4.42
C ILE A 67 5.09 -10.05 -5.79
N VAL A 68 6.00 -9.10 -5.99
CA VAL A 68 6.70 -8.95 -7.26
C VAL A 68 7.53 -10.19 -7.57
N GLU A 69 8.24 -10.72 -6.58
CA GLU A 69 9.03 -11.94 -6.74
C GLU A 69 8.18 -13.14 -7.12
N MET A 70 7.00 -13.26 -6.53
CA MET A 70 6.07 -14.34 -6.88
C MET A 70 5.60 -14.23 -8.33
N VAL A 71 5.25 -13.01 -8.76
CA VAL A 71 4.85 -12.79 -10.14
C VAL A 71 5.99 -13.13 -11.09
N MET A 72 7.22 -12.74 -10.76
CA MET A 72 8.40 -13.05 -11.59
C MET A 72 8.62 -14.54 -11.76
N LYS A 73 8.38 -15.33 -10.71
CA LYS A 73 8.53 -16.78 -10.77
C LYS A 73 7.52 -17.44 -11.71
N ASP A 74 6.35 -16.84 -11.83
CA ASP A 74 5.28 -17.41 -12.65
C ASP A 74 5.33 -16.97 -14.11
N LEU A 75 6.29 -16.10 -14.48
CA LEU A 75 6.45 -15.68 -15.87
C LEU A 75 7.03 -16.80 -16.72
N ASP A 76 6.44 -17.00 -17.90
CA ASP A 76 6.99 -17.89 -18.89
C ASP A 76 7.87 -17.13 -19.89
N GLU A 77 8.46 -17.86 -20.85
CA GLU A 77 9.37 -17.25 -21.81
C GLU A 77 8.71 -16.23 -22.72
N SER A 78 7.42 -16.35 -22.96
CA SER A 78 6.69 -15.40 -23.81
C SER A 78 6.51 -14.03 -23.14
N GLU A 79 6.76 -13.95 -21.84
CA GLU A 79 6.52 -12.75 -21.05
C GLU A 79 7.82 -12.05 -20.61
N LYS A 80 8.93 -12.30 -21.32
CA LYS A 80 10.24 -11.75 -20.96
C LYS A 80 10.28 -10.24 -20.89
N GLU A 81 9.46 -9.56 -21.66
CA GLU A 81 9.40 -8.09 -21.61
C GLU A 81 8.89 -7.60 -20.26
N ASN A 82 7.98 -8.35 -19.66
CA ASN A 82 7.46 -8.00 -18.34
C ASN A 82 8.52 -8.17 -17.26
N LEU A 83 9.50 -9.02 -17.49
CA LEU A 83 10.58 -9.24 -16.53
C LEU A 83 11.39 -7.97 -16.27
N LYS A 84 11.64 -7.18 -17.31
CA LYS A 84 12.38 -5.94 -17.16
C LYS A 84 11.62 -4.95 -16.26
N THR A 85 10.32 -4.83 -16.48
CA THR A 85 9.47 -3.97 -15.68
C THR A 85 9.44 -4.43 -14.22
N LEU A 86 9.30 -5.72 -13.99
CA LEU A 86 9.27 -6.28 -12.65
C LEU A 86 10.62 -6.13 -11.94
N ASN A 87 11.72 -6.32 -12.66
CA ASN A 87 13.06 -6.08 -12.10
C ASN A 87 13.25 -4.63 -11.70
N HIS A 88 12.74 -3.69 -12.51
CA HIS A 88 12.80 -2.28 -12.17
C HIS A 88 12.00 -1.98 -10.91
N MET A 89 10.79 -2.52 -10.80
CA MET A 89 9.96 -2.38 -9.60
C MET A 89 10.70 -2.92 -8.38
N LEU A 90 11.25 -4.11 -8.51
CA LEU A 90 11.96 -4.77 -7.42
C LEU A 90 13.14 -3.93 -6.94
N HIS A 91 13.92 -3.40 -7.88
CA HIS A 91 15.05 -2.54 -7.57
C HIS A 91 14.63 -1.30 -6.80
N ARG A 92 13.57 -0.63 -7.27
CA ARG A 92 13.06 0.57 -6.60
C ARG A 92 12.54 0.27 -5.20
N LEU A 93 11.84 -0.85 -5.04
CA LEU A 93 11.33 -1.25 -3.73
C LEU A 93 12.45 -1.60 -2.75
N GLN A 94 13.47 -2.32 -3.23
CA GLN A 94 14.60 -2.73 -2.39
C GLN A 94 15.50 -1.57 -2.01
N ASN A 95 15.53 -0.51 -2.79
CA ASN A 95 16.41 0.64 -2.58
C ASN A 95 15.67 1.89 -2.12
N ALA A 96 14.42 1.74 -1.69
CA ALA A 96 13.65 2.86 -1.17
C ALA A 96 14.38 3.51 0.01
N GLY A 97 14.47 4.82 0.00
CA GLY A 97 15.17 5.58 1.02
C GLY A 97 16.67 5.70 0.77
N LEU A 98 17.23 4.93 -0.16
CA LEU A 98 18.66 4.97 -0.51
C LEU A 98 18.90 5.73 -1.80
N GLU A 99 17.87 5.89 -2.62
CA GLU A 99 18.01 6.56 -3.91
C GLU A 99 17.65 8.03 -3.82
N ARG A 100 18.15 8.80 -4.76
CA ARG A 100 17.89 10.24 -4.84
C ARG A 100 16.42 10.52 -5.10
N ASP A 101 15.79 9.70 -5.92
CA ASP A 101 14.37 9.86 -6.26
C ASP A 101 13.53 9.24 -5.16
N GLY A 102 12.58 10.01 -4.65
CA GLY A 102 11.67 9.51 -3.63
C GLY A 102 10.69 8.48 -4.18
N LEU A 103 10.11 7.70 -3.28
CA LEU A 103 9.10 6.73 -3.62
C LEU A 103 7.84 7.06 -2.83
N HIS A 104 6.75 7.34 -3.55
CA HIS A 104 5.48 7.67 -2.91
C HIS A 104 4.69 6.41 -2.59
N VAL A 105 4.16 6.36 -1.37
CA VAL A 105 3.26 5.30 -0.94
C VAL A 105 1.92 5.94 -0.58
N GLU A 106 0.86 5.41 -1.16
CA GLU A 106 -0.49 5.89 -0.89
C GLU A 106 -1.33 4.79 -0.30
N LEU A 107 -2.01 5.08 0.80
CA LEU A 107 -3.04 4.21 1.35
C LEU A 107 -4.39 4.75 0.91
N LEU A 108 -5.19 3.91 0.26
CA LEU A 108 -6.50 4.30 -0.26
C LEU A 108 -7.54 3.42 0.41
N ASP A 109 -8.26 3.97 1.37
CA ASP A 109 -9.14 3.20 2.23
C ASP A 109 -10.58 3.71 2.18
N PRO A 110 -11.48 2.96 1.52
CA PRO A 110 -12.90 3.35 1.45
C PRO A 110 -13.56 3.48 2.83
N HIS A 111 -13.02 2.83 3.86
CA HIS A 111 -13.56 2.92 5.22
C HIS A 111 -12.80 3.90 6.12
N GLY A 112 -11.69 4.47 5.63
CA GLY A 112 -10.96 5.51 6.37
C GLY A 112 -10.28 5.04 7.64
N LEU A 113 -9.93 3.77 7.74
CA LEU A 113 -9.34 3.20 8.96
C LEU A 113 -7.83 2.99 8.88
N SER A 114 -7.24 3.25 7.72
CA SER A 114 -5.80 3.10 7.54
C SER A 114 -5.08 4.40 7.83
N GLN A 115 -3.80 4.31 8.19
CA GLN A 115 -3.05 5.49 8.61
C GLN A 115 -1.55 5.27 8.45
N ILE A 116 -0.83 6.34 8.10
CA ILE A 116 0.63 6.39 8.16
C ILE A 116 1.00 7.35 9.28
N LEU A 117 1.67 6.85 10.30
CA LEU A 117 2.04 7.64 11.47
C LEU A 117 3.43 8.25 11.28
N HIS A 118 3.46 9.41 10.65
CA HIS A 118 4.68 10.16 10.40
C HIS A 118 4.32 11.64 10.23
N PRO A 119 5.16 12.56 10.73
CA PRO A 119 4.85 13.99 10.61
C PRO A 119 4.67 14.49 9.19
N ASP A 120 5.35 13.87 8.23
CA ASP A 120 5.28 14.29 6.84
C ASP A 120 4.21 13.54 6.03
N ALA A 121 3.53 12.58 6.63
CA ALA A 121 2.43 11.91 5.97
C ALA A 121 1.23 12.84 5.90
N ILE A 122 0.56 12.83 4.75
CA ILE A 122 -0.56 13.74 4.48
C ILE A 122 -1.82 12.91 4.28
N ASP A 123 -2.84 13.19 5.08
CA ASP A 123 -4.15 12.59 4.86
C ASP A 123 -4.95 13.43 3.86
N ARG A 124 -5.81 12.79 3.11
CA ARG A 124 -6.68 13.44 2.15
C ARG A 124 -7.97 12.65 1.95
N ASP A 125 -8.96 13.32 1.39
CA ASP A 125 -10.17 12.63 0.98
C ASP A 125 -9.90 11.85 -0.31
N LEU A 126 -10.61 10.75 -0.48
CA LEU A 126 -10.58 10.01 -1.75
C LEU A 126 -11.45 10.75 -2.77
N THR A 127 -11.03 10.71 -4.03
CA THR A 127 -11.84 11.27 -5.11
C THR A 127 -12.99 10.33 -5.45
N ASP A 128 -13.99 10.87 -6.15
CA ASP A 128 -15.12 10.03 -6.60
C ASP A 128 -14.65 8.92 -7.55
N GLU A 129 -13.65 9.21 -8.37
CA GLU A 129 -13.07 8.20 -9.26
C GLU A 129 -12.41 7.08 -8.50
N GLU A 130 -11.66 7.43 -7.45
CA GLU A 130 -11.02 6.43 -6.60
C GLU A 130 -12.05 5.57 -5.89
N LEU A 131 -13.10 6.19 -5.35
CA LEU A 131 -14.16 5.46 -4.68
C LEU A 131 -14.89 4.50 -5.63
N ALA A 132 -15.06 4.91 -6.87
CA ALA A 132 -15.77 4.09 -7.85
C ALA A 132 -14.96 2.84 -8.27
N ARG A 133 -13.61 2.95 -8.29
CA ARG A 133 -12.76 1.87 -8.77
C ARG A 133 -12.18 0.97 -7.68
N LEU A 134 -12.13 1.46 -6.45
CA LEU A 134 -11.51 0.69 -5.37
C LEU A 134 -12.42 -0.45 -4.92
N PRO A 135 -11.86 -1.63 -4.62
CA PRO A 135 -12.64 -2.69 -4.02
C PRO A 135 -13.07 -2.30 -2.61
N VAL A 136 -14.28 -2.70 -2.22
CA VAL A 136 -14.78 -2.39 -0.89
C VAL A 136 -14.04 -3.17 0.19
N GLY A 137 -13.66 -4.39 -0.11
CA GLY A 137 -13.02 -5.26 0.85
C GLY A 137 -13.96 -5.73 1.95
N PRO A 138 -13.47 -6.55 2.86
CA PRO A 138 -14.28 -6.97 4.01
C PRO A 138 -14.59 -5.80 4.94
N ASP A 139 -15.72 -5.86 5.61
CA ASP A 139 -16.11 -4.83 6.57
C ASP A 139 -15.14 -4.87 7.77
N PRO A 140 -14.39 -3.79 8.03
CA PRO A 140 -13.45 -3.76 9.15
C PRO A 140 -14.10 -3.99 10.51
N ALA A 141 -15.37 -3.68 10.67
CA ALA A 141 -16.08 -3.87 11.92
C ALA A 141 -16.11 -5.33 12.36
N VAL A 142 -15.96 -6.26 11.44
CA VAL A 142 -15.95 -7.69 11.74
C VAL A 142 -14.83 -8.08 12.69
N PHE A 143 -13.74 -7.33 12.68
CA PHE A 143 -12.60 -7.64 13.54
C PHE A 143 -12.89 -7.51 15.03
N SER A 144 -13.90 -6.78 15.39
CA SER A 144 -14.21 -6.57 16.80
C SER A 144 -14.77 -7.80 17.48
N LYS A 145 -15.09 -8.83 16.76
CA LYS A 145 -15.70 -10.04 17.30
C LYS A 145 -14.72 -10.97 17.92
#